data_b1e194f69b64f0c283123b5b7305a603
#
_entry.id   b1e194f69b64f0c283123b5b7305a603
#
_cell.length_a   1.000
_cell.length_b   1.000
_cell.length_c   1.000
_cell.angle_alpha   90.00
_cell.angle_beta   90.00
_cell.angle_gamma   90.00
#
_symmetry.space_group_name_H-M   'P 1'
#
loop_
_entity.id
_entity.type
_entity.pdbx_description
1 polymer ?
#
loop_
_entity_poly.entity_id
_entity_poly.type
_entity_poly.pdbx_seq_one_letter_code
_entity_poly.pdbx_strand_id
1 'polypeptide(L)'
;LGPLAGIRVVEMTHMVMGPAVGAILGDLGADVIKVEPISGDKTRNLKGAGSGYFLTFNRNKRSIAVDVKSKEGKEIVLKLLSKSDVFIENFRPGAMEKLALGYNDLQPLNPKLVYCSAKGFLEGPYQDRTALDEVAQMMGGLAYMTGPPGQPLRAGSSVIDIMGGMFG
;
A
#
# COMPACT_ATOMS: atom_id res chain seq x y z
N LEU A 1 -4.17 11.16 -22.61
CA LEU A 1 -4.15 9.81 -22.05
C LEU A 1 -2.73 9.50 -21.59
N GLY A 2 -2.55 9.06 -20.36
CA GLY A 2 -1.24 8.72 -19.80
C GLY A 2 -0.71 7.38 -20.33
N PRO A 3 0.56 7.05 -20.04
CA PRO A 3 1.20 5.81 -20.51
C PRO A 3 0.54 4.53 -19.96
N LEU A 4 -0.17 4.61 -18.85
CA LEU A 4 -0.91 3.49 -18.25
C LEU A 4 -2.43 3.54 -18.51
N ALA A 5 -2.87 4.29 -19.52
CA ALA A 5 -4.27 4.32 -19.90
C ALA A 5 -4.77 2.92 -20.28
N GLY A 6 -5.88 2.47 -19.67
CA GLY A 6 -6.45 1.14 -19.84
C GLY A 6 -6.00 0.12 -18.81
N ILE A 7 -4.97 0.40 -18.03
CA ILE A 7 -4.54 -0.43 -16.90
C ILE A 7 -5.46 -0.17 -15.70
N ARG A 8 -5.99 -1.23 -15.11
CA ARG A 8 -6.81 -1.17 -13.90
C ARG A 8 -6.04 -1.67 -12.69
N VAL A 9 -6.01 -0.85 -11.67
CA VAL A 9 -5.37 -1.12 -10.39
C VAL A 9 -6.41 -1.20 -9.29
N VAL A 10 -6.39 -2.25 -8.49
CA VAL A 10 -7.11 -2.33 -7.23
C VAL A 10 -6.11 -2.21 -6.10
N GLU A 11 -6.37 -1.37 -5.12
CA GLU A 11 -5.52 -1.25 -3.95
C GLU A 11 -6.29 -1.43 -2.65
N MET A 12 -5.70 -2.19 -1.74
CA MET A 12 -6.08 -2.27 -0.33
C MET A 12 -4.88 -1.78 0.47
N THR A 13 -4.80 -0.47 0.66
CA THR A 13 -3.62 0.18 1.22
C THR A 13 -4.01 1.24 2.24
N HIS A 14 -3.07 1.61 3.11
CA HIS A 14 -3.24 2.69 4.08
C HIS A 14 -1.91 3.40 4.35
N MET A 15 -1.94 4.54 5.04
CA MET A 15 -0.80 5.40 5.37
C MET A 15 -0.12 5.99 4.14
N VAL A 16 1.14 5.61 3.84
CA VAL A 16 1.98 6.27 2.83
C VAL A 16 2.45 5.31 1.74
N MET A 17 3.23 4.27 2.06
CA MET A 17 3.93 3.44 1.07
C MET A 17 2.99 2.88 -0.01
N GLY A 18 2.01 2.06 0.38
CA GLY A 18 1.08 1.47 -0.57
C GLY A 18 0.25 2.51 -1.34
N PRO A 19 -0.36 3.51 -0.66
CA PRO A 19 -1.06 4.59 -1.36
C PRO A 19 -0.19 5.38 -2.34
N ALA A 20 1.12 5.53 -2.07
CA ALA A 20 2.05 6.21 -2.99
C ALA A 20 2.21 5.45 -4.31
N VAL A 21 2.33 4.10 -4.26
CA VAL A 21 2.33 3.26 -5.48
C VAL A 21 1.09 3.56 -6.33
N GLY A 22 -0.10 3.45 -5.72
CA GLY A 22 -1.36 3.70 -6.44
C GLY A 22 -1.50 5.13 -6.96
N ALA A 23 -1.00 6.14 -6.22
CA ALA A 23 -1.02 7.53 -6.67
C ALA A 23 -0.13 7.74 -7.91
N ILE A 24 1.07 7.15 -7.93
CA ILE A 24 1.98 7.22 -9.08
C ILE A 24 1.35 6.57 -10.31
N LEU A 25 0.78 5.37 -10.16
CA LEU A 25 0.09 4.69 -11.26
C LEU A 25 -1.11 5.50 -11.77
N GLY A 26 -1.88 6.13 -10.86
CA GLY A 26 -2.99 7.03 -11.21
C GLY A 26 -2.52 8.28 -11.94
N ASP A 27 -1.42 8.90 -11.52
CA ASP A 27 -0.82 10.06 -12.19
C ASP A 27 -0.31 9.69 -13.60
N LEU A 28 0.10 8.43 -13.80
CA LEU A 28 0.46 7.89 -15.11
C LEU A 28 -0.74 7.44 -15.96
N GLY A 29 -1.96 7.59 -15.45
CA GLY A 29 -3.21 7.38 -16.22
C GLY A 29 -3.91 6.05 -15.98
N ALA A 30 -3.50 5.26 -15.00
CA ALA A 30 -4.20 4.04 -14.61
C ALA A 30 -5.56 4.33 -13.93
N ASP A 31 -6.53 3.43 -14.11
CA ASP A 31 -7.81 3.43 -13.39
C ASP A 31 -7.63 2.78 -12.00
N VAL A 32 -7.35 3.59 -10.98
CA VAL A 32 -7.06 3.12 -9.63
C VAL A 32 -8.32 3.10 -8.77
N ILE A 33 -8.65 1.93 -8.22
CA ILE A 33 -9.77 1.72 -7.31
C ILE A 33 -9.24 1.35 -5.92
N LYS A 34 -9.43 2.25 -4.97
CA LYS A 34 -9.10 2.03 -3.56
C LYS A 34 -10.25 1.33 -2.86
N VAL A 35 -10.00 0.16 -2.31
CA VAL A 35 -10.94 -0.57 -1.44
C VAL A 35 -10.68 -0.14 0.01
N GLU A 36 -11.69 0.41 0.66
CA GLU A 36 -11.63 0.91 2.04
C GLU A 36 -12.60 0.12 2.94
N PRO A 37 -12.33 0.04 4.25
CA PRO A 37 -13.34 -0.37 5.22
C PRO A 37 -14.60 0.52 5.14
N ILE A 38 -15.75 0.04 5.60
CA ILE A 38 -17.00 0.83 5.66
C ILE A 38 -16.82 2.15 6.41
N SER A 39 -15.94 2.18 7.43
CA SER A 39 -15.59 3.40 8.17
C SER A 39 -14.62 4.34 7.44
N GLY A 40 -14.17 3.97 6.25
CA GLY A 40 -13.10 4.65 5.51
C GLY A 40 -11.70 4.29 6.01
N ASP A 41 -10.70 4.70 5.23
CA ASP A 41 -9.30 4.58 5.61
C ASP A 41 -9.00 5.49 6.82
N LYS A 42 -8.37 4.94 7.85
CA LYS A 42 -7.98 5.68 9.06
C LYS A 42 -7.06 6.87 8.77
N THR A 43 -6.31 6.81 7.66
CA THR A 43 -5.44 7.91 7.22
C THR A 43 -6.21 9.21 6.96
N ARG A 44 -7.50 9.14 6.64
CA ARG A 44 -8.38 10.31 6.44
C ARG A 44 -8.47 11.21 7.69
N ASN A 45 -8.34 10.62 8.87
CA ASN A 45 -8.55 11.27 10.16
C ASN A 45 -7.23 11.50 10.94
N LEU A 46 -6.07 11.35 10.29
CA LEU A 46 -4.79 11.63 10.93
C LEU A 46 -4.67 13.12 11.26
N LYS A 47 -4.02 13.39 12.39
CA LYS A 47 -3.75 14.74 12.89
C LYS A 47 -2.25 15.05 12.81
N GLY A 48 -1.89 16.32 13.00
CA GLY A 48 -0.52 16.77 13.01
C GLY A 48 0.18 16.55 11.65
N ALA A 49 1.40 16.07 11.66
CA ALA A 49 2.20 15.85 10.44
C ALA A 49 1.57 14.88 9.43
N GLY A 50 0.69 13.98 9.88
CA GLY A 50 -0.01 13.03 9.00
C GLY A 50 -1.29 13.57 8.35
N SER A 51 -1.76 14.77 8.70
CA SER A 51 -3.06 15.30 8.24
C SER A 51 -3.18 15.44 6.72
N GLY A 52 -2.07 15.64 6.02
CA GLY A 52 -2.03 15.73 4.56
C GLY A 52 -1.88 14.40 3.81
N TYR A 53 -1.57 13.30 4.50
CA TYR A 53 -1.21 12.04 3.83
C TYR A 53 -2.32 11.49 2.94
N PHE A 54 -3.56 11.51 3.43
CA PHE A 54 -4.66 10.98 2.63
C PHE A 54 -4.82 11.75 1.31
N LEU A 55 -4.85 13.07 1.37
CA LEU A 55 -5.02 13.92 0.17
C LEU A 55 -3.82 13.79 -0.79
N THR A 56 -2.61 13.74 -0.25
CA THR A 56 -1.38 13.63 -1.06
C THR A 56 -1.30 12.32 -1.81
N PHE A 57 -1.54 11.19 -1.12
CA PHE A 57 -1.28 9.86 -1.67
C PHE A 57 -2.52 9.14 -2.22
N ASN A 58 -3.70 9.78 -2.22
CA ASN A 58 -4.91 9.16 -2.76
C ASN A 58 -5.63 10.00 -3.83
N ARG A 59 -4.95 11.01 -4.39
CA ARG A 59 -5.46 11.73 -5.57
C ARG A 59 -5.57 10.80 -6.76
N ASN A 60 -6.44 11.14 -7.70
CA ASN A 60 -6.68 10.38 -8.95
C ASN A 60 -7.18 8.94 -8.73
N LYS A 61 -7.74 8.64 -7.54
CA LYS A 61 -8.30 7.33 -7.25
C LYS A 61 -9.81 7.41 -7.09
N ARG A 62 -10.49 6.36 -7.54
CA ARG A 62 -11.86 6.07 -7.13
C ARG A 62 -11.83 5.28 -5.83
N SER A 63 -12.88 5.38 -5.03
CA SER A 63 -12.97 4.65 -3.77
C SER A 63 -14.25 3.82 -3.71
N ILE A 64 -14.16 2.64 -3.09
CA ILE A 64 -15.29 1.81 -2.72
C ILE A 64 -15.13 1.37 -1.26
N ALA A 65 -16.17 1.60 -0.45
CA ALA A 65 -16.21 1.12 0.93
C ALA A 65 -16.85 -0.26 1.00
N VAL A 66 -16.09 -1.26 1.50
CA VAL A 66 -16.51 -2.66 1.52
C VAL A 66 -16.07 -3.34 2.82
N ASP A 67 -16.97 -4.08 3.46
CA ASP A 67 -16.58 -5.02 4.49
C ASP A 67 -16.04 -6.30 3.87
N VAL A 68 -14.74 -6.35 3.63
CA VAL A 68 -14.05 -7.49 3.03
C VAL A 68 -14.10 -8.77 3.88
N LYS A 69 -14.51 -8.67 5.16
CA LYS A 69 -14.68 -9.82 6.06
C LYS A 69 -16.04 -10.48 5.88
N SER A 70 -17.04 -9.77 5.34
CA SER A 70 -18.30 -10.37 4.94
C SER A 70 -18.14 -11.18 3.66
N LYS A 71 -19.02 -12.15 3.47
CA LYS A 71 -19.04 -12.98 2.25
C LYS A 71 -19.29 -12.12 1.01
N GLU A 72 -20.30 -11.27 1.08
CA GLU A 72 -20.72 -10.38 -0.01
C GLU A 72 -19.63 -9.35 -0.35
N GLY A 73 -19.02 -8.75 0.66
CA GLY A 73 -17.93 -7.81 0.47
C GLY A 73 -16.70 -8.45 -0.16
N LYS A 74 -16.35 -9.68 0.27
CA LYS A 74 -15.28 -10.46 -0.34
C LYS A 74 -15.59 -10.79 -1.82
N GLU A 75 -16.81 -11.20 -2.14
CA GLU A 75 -17.22 -11.48 -3.52
C GLU A 75 -17.09 -10.23 -4.42
N ILE A 76 -17.43 -9.05 -3.90
CA ILE A 76 -17.24 -7.78 -4.64
C ILE A 76 -15.75 -7.56 -4.94
N VAL A 77 -14.87 -7.72 -3.96
CA VAL A 77 -13.42 -7.54 -4.14
C VAL A 77 -12.86 -8.56 -5.13
N LEU A 78 -13.24 -9.83 -5.03
CA LEU A 78 -12.81 -10.86 -5.97
C LEU A 78 -13.28 -10.56 -7.41
N LYS A 79 -14.52 -10.06 -7.59
CA LYS A 79 -15.01 -9.62 -8.91
C LYS A 79 -14.23 -8.44 -9.48
N LEU A 80 -13.76 -7.51 -8.64
CA LEU A 80 -12.88 -6.43 -9.06
C LEU A 80 -11.52 -6.99 -9.49
N LEU A 81 -10.91 -7.83 -8.66
CA LEU A 81 -9.59 -8.41 -8.91
C LEU A 81 -9.54 -9.31 -10.16
N SER A 82 -10.63 -10.03 -10.45
CA SER A 82 -10.70 -10.87 -11.66
C SER A 82 -10.64 -10.07 -12.97
N LYS A 83 -10.87 -8.74 -12.92
CA LYS A 83 -10.89 -7.83 -14.07
C LYS A 83 -9.83 -6.73 -13.97
N SER A 84 -8.85 -6.90 -13.10
CA SER A 84 -7.80 -5.92 -12.84
C SER A 84 -6.45 -6.43 -13.31
N ASP A 85 -5.55 -5.53 -13.60
CA ASP A 85 -4.19 -5.83 -14.04
C ASP A 85 -3.21 -5.83 -12.88
N VAL A 86 -3.47 -5.00 -11.86
CA VAL A 86 -2.60 -4.85 -10.69
C VAL A 86 -3.42 -4.88 -9.40
N PHE A 87 -2.90 -5.57 -8.39
CA PHE A 87 -3.37 -5.48 -7.01
C PHE A 87 -2.23 -5.01 -6.10
N ILE A 88 -2.50 -4.00 -5.27
CA ILE A 88 -1.54 -3.42 -4.34
C ILE A 88 -2.06 -3.59 -2.92
N GLU A 89 -1.21 -4.09 -2.01
CA GLU A 89 -1.51 -4.13 -0.58
C GLU A 89 -0.27 -3.77 0.26
N ASN A 90 -0.49 -3.22 1.45
CA ASN A 90 0.59 -2.92 2.40
C ASN A 90 0.22 -3.26 3.85
N PHE A 91 -0.51 -4.35 4.03
CA PHE A 91 -0.85 -4.86 5.35
C PHE A 91 0.29 -5.71 5.94
N ARG A 92 0.17 -6.05 7.22
CA ARG A 92 1.13 -6.93 7.89
C ARG A 92 1.19 -8.29 7.21
N PRO A 93 2.35 -8.97 7.24
CA PRO A 93 2.48 -10.34 6.75
C PRO A 93 1.36 -11.25 7.27
N GLY A 94 0.82 -12.12 6.42
CA GLY A 94 -0.28 -13.03 6.74
C GLY A 94 -1.67 -12.40 6.78
N ALA A 95 -1.83 -11.08 6.59
CA ALA A 95 -3.14 -10.44 6.65
C ALA A 95 -3.99 -10.73 5.41
N MET A 96 -3.39 -10.72 4.22
CA MET A 96 -4.11 -11.01 2.98
C MET A 96 -4.46 -12.51 2.88
N GLU A 97 -3.58 -13.38 3.32
CA GLU A 97 -3.80 -14.83 3.38
C GLU A 97 -5.00 -15.17 4.29
N LYS A 98 -5.13 -14.51 5.44
CA LYS A 98 -6.29 -14.67 6.34
C LYS A 98 -7.61 -14.25 5.70
N LEU A 99 -7.56 -13.35 4.75
CA LEU A 99 -8.72 -12.92 3.96
C LEU A 99 -8.91 -13.79 2.70
N ALA A 100 -8.02 -14.75 2.43
CA ALA A 100 -7.91 -15.48 1.17
C ALA A 100 -7.84 -14.52 -0.04
N LEU A 101 -6.99 -13.51 0.10
CA LEU A 101 -6.62 -12.51 -0.91
C LEU A 101 -5.09 -12.45 -1.09
N GLY A 102 -4.36 -13.45 -0.60
CA GLY A 102 -2.93 -13.59 -0.83
C GLY A 102 -2.61 -13.94 -2.28
N TYR A 103 -1.33 -13.87 -2.66
CA TYR A 103 -0.90 -14.17 -4.03
C TYR A 103 -1.38 -15.55 -4.52
N ASN A 104 -1.22 -16.58 -3.69
CA ASN A 104 -1.60 -17.94 -4.03
C ASN A 104 -3.13 -18.13 -4.17
N ASP A 105 -3.93 -17.31 -3.48
CA ASP A 105 -5.39 -17.32 -3.57
C ASP A 105 -5.87 -16.65 -4.87
N LEU A 106 -5.19 -15.60 -5.31
CA LEU A 106 -5.59 -14.78 -6.46
C LEU A 106 -5.01 -15.27 -7.79
N GLN A 107 -3.88 -15.96 -7.75
CA GLN A 107 -3.23 -16.47 -8.96
C GLN A 107 -4.15 -17.40 -9.80
N PRO A 108 -4.93 -18.33 -9.22
CA PRO A 108 -5.89 -19.12 -10.00
C PRO A 108 -7.07 -18.29 -10.54
N LEU A 109 -7.47 -17.22 -9.85
CA LEU A 109 -8.57 -16.34 -10.25
C LEU A 109 -8.18 -15.46 -11.44
N ASN A 110 -6.97 -14.91 -11.41
CA ASN A 110 -6.43 -14.03 -12.45
C ASN A 110 -4.92 -14.26 -12.60
N PRO A 111 -4.50 -15.21 -13.47
CA PRO A 111 -3.08 -15.55 -13.64
C PRO A 111 -2.20 -14.42 -14.21
N LYS A 112 -2.82 -13.35 -14.73
CA LYS A 112 -2.12 -12.18 -15.27
C LYS A 112 -1.97 -11.06 -14.25
N LEU A 113 -2.57 -11.20 -13.06
CA LEU A 113 -2.56 -10.17 -12.04
C LEU A 113 -1.15 -9.92 -11.53
N VAL A 114 -0.67 -8.70 -11.64
CA VAL A 114 0.55 -8.24 -10.96
C VAL A 114 0.19 -7.98 -9.49
N TYR A 115 0.77 -8.76 -8.58
CA TYR A 115 0.54 -8.63 -7.15
C TYR A 115 1.70 -7.84 -6.51
N CYS A 116 1.43 -6.62 -6.10
CA CYS A 116 2.39 -5.75 -5.41
C CYS A 116 2.15 -5.79 -3.89
N SER A 117 3.04 -6.43 -3.17
CA SER A 117 3.02 -6.51 -1.71
C SER A 117 4.05 -5.53 -1.14
N ALA A 118 3.62 -4.33 -0.75
CA ALA A 118 4.50 -3.29 -0.22
C ALA A 118 4.78 -3.57 1.27
N LYS A 119 5.94 -4.13 1.56
CA LYS A 119 6.38 -4.53 2.91
C LYS A 119 7.65 -3.79 3.33
N GLY A 120 7.83 -3.63 4.63
CA GLY A 120 9.03 -3.00 5.16
C GLY A 120 10.27 -3.89 5.15
N PHE A 121 10.09 -5.22 5.04
CA PHE A 121 11.18 -6.18 4.92
C PHE A 121 10.89 -7.16 3.79
N LEU A 122 11.91 -7.46 2.99
CA LEU A 122 11.89 -8.51 1.98
C LEU A 122 12.09 -9.89 2.63
N GLU A 123 12.04 -10.94 1.82
CA GLU A 123 12.31 -12.31 2.26
C GLU A 123 13.64 -12.40 3.01
N GLY A 124 13.61 -13.01 4.19
CA GLY A 124 14.78 -13.13 5.06
C GLY A 124 14.38 -13.19 6.55
N PRO A 125 15.36 -13.06 7.48
CA PRO A 125 15.13 -13.26 8.92
C PRO A 125 14.19 -12.22 9.55
N TYR A 126 13.86 -11.14 8.86
CA TYR A 126 12.98 -10.07 9.34
C TYR A 126 11.66 -9.97 8.59
N GLN A 127 11.39 -10.83 7.62
CA GLN A 127 10.21 -10.77 6.73
C GLN A 127 8.88 -10.67 7.48
N ASP A 128 8.75 -11.34 8.62
CA ASP A 128 7.53 -11.38 9.41
C ASP A 128 7.41 -10.24 10.43
N ARG A 129 8.42 -9.35 10.50
CA ARG A 129 8.40 -8.21 11.40
C ARG A 129 7.54 -7.09 10.85
N THR A 130 6.84 -6.41 11.75
CA THR A 130 6.19 -5.14 11.42
C THR A 130 7.27 -4.07 11.23
N ALA A 131 7.24 -3.39 10.10
CA ALA A 131 8.03 -2.20 9.86
C ALA A 131 7.12 -0.96 9.77
N LEU A 132 7.59 0.11 10.37
CA LEU A 132 7.14 1.47 10.14
C LEU A 132 8.31 2.22 9.50
N ASP A 133 8.04 3.37 8.90
CA ASP A 133 9.07 4.19 8.26
C ASP A 133 10.29 4.43 9.16
N GLU A 134 10.06 4.85 10.42
CA GLU A 134 11.13 5.08 11.37
C GLU A 134 11.93 3.82 11.74
N VAL A 135 11.28 2.65 11.79
CA VAL A 135 11.98 1.39 12.03
C VAL A 135 12.94 1.09 10.88
N ALA A 136 12.48 1.26 9.64
CA ALA A 136 13.31 1.05 8.46
C ALA A 136 14.45 2.08 8.38
N GLN A 137 14.19 3.35 8.73
CA GLN A 137 15.24 4.40 8.81
C GLN A 137 16.32 4.05 9.83
N MET A 138 15.94 3.55 11.02
CA MET A 138 16.89 3.16 12.06
C MET A 138 17.70 1.93 11.64
N MET A 139 17.05 0.88 11.15
CA MET A 139 17.71 -0.37 10.77
C MET A 139 18.57 -0.23 9.51
N GLY A 140 18.16 0.60 8.56
CA GLY A 140 18.90 0.88 7.31
C GLY A 140 20.03 1.88 7.48
N GLY A 141 20.23 2.46 8.67
CA GLY A 141 21.31 3.39 8.96
C GLY A 141 21.05 4.85 8.57
N LEU A 142 19.92 5.17 7.92
CA LEU A 142 19.59 6.54 7.53
C LEU A 142 19.52 7.46 8.76
N ALA A 143 18.89 6.98 9.84
CA ALA A 143 18.78 7.76 11.08
C ALA A 143 20.16 8.02 11.73
N TYR A 144 21.09 7.07 11.62
CA TYR A 144 22.49 7.25 12.08
C TYR A 144 23.21 8.35 11.30
N MET A 145 22.99 8.42 9.98
CA MET A 145 23.60 9.46 9.14
C MET A 145 22.92 10.83 9.25
N THR A 146 21.69 10.87 9.75
CA THR A 146 20.90 12.11 9.87
C THR A 146 21.16 12.83 11.20
N GLY A 147 21.41 12.08 12.27
CA GLY A 147 21.66 12.62 13.60
C GLY A 147 23.13 12.99 13.86
N PRO A 148 23.40 13.76 14.93
CA PRO A 148 24.78 13.95 15.39
C PRO A 148 25.38 12.63 15.89
N PRO A 149 26.72 12.53 16.00
CA PRO A 149 27.38 11.32 16.49
C PRO A 149 26.79 10.82 17.82
N GLY A 150 26.41 9.55 17.86
CA GLY A 150 25.80 8.88 19.02
C GLY A 150 24.33 9.23 19.29
N GLN A 151 23.69 10.06 18.46
CA GLN A 151 22.28 10.44 18.60
C GLN A 151 21.55 10.28 17.26
N PRO A 152 21.24 9.06 16.85
CA PRO A 152 20.54 8.84 15.58
C PRO A 152 19.15 9.48 15.60
N LEU A 153 18.83 10.22 14.54
CA LEU A 153 17.55 10.89 14.37
C LEU A 153 16.90 10.44 13.05
N ARG A 154 15.61 10.18 13.10
CA ARG A 154 14.87 9.96 11.85
C ARG A 154 14.84 11.22 11.00
N ALA A 155 14.76 11.08 9.69
CA ALA A 155 14.45 12.18 8.79
C ALA A 155 13.07 12.77 9.12
N GLY A 156 12.88 14.06 8.90
CA GLY A 156 11.64 14.78 9.24
C GLY A 156 10.41 14.37 8.42
N SER A 157 10.56 13.44 7.47
CA SER A 157 9.52 12.94 6.59
C SER A 157 9.56 11.42 6.55
N SER A 158 8.48 10.78 6.07
CA SER A 158 8.38 9.33 5.84
C SER A 158 9.13 8.92 4.56
N VAL A 159 10.45 9.14 4.56
CA VAL A 159 11.32 9.01 3.38
C VAL A 159 11.33 7.58 2.86
N ILE A 160 11.40 6.58 3.73
CA ILE A 160 11.46 5.17 3.35
C ILE A 160 10.11 4.71 2.77
N ASP A 161 8.99 5.14 3.38
CA ASP A 161 7.65 4.86 2.85
C ASP A 161 7.47 5.47 1.45
N ILE A 162 7.90 6.73 1.25
CA ILE A 162 7.79 7.41 -0.04
C ILE A 162 8.66 6.71 -1.08
N MET A 163 9.92 6.42 -0.76
CA MET A 163 10.84 5.71 -1.66
C MET A 163 10.32 4.29 -1.96
N GLY A 164 9.85 3.56 -0.95
CA GLY A 164 9.22 2.26 -1.15
C GLY A 164 8.02 2.33 -2.09
N GLY A 165 7.24 3.41 -2.02
CA GLY A 165 6.15 3.66 -2.96
C GLY A 165 6.61 4.01 -4.39
N MET A 166 7.80 4.60 -4.55
CA MET A 166 8.37 4.92 -5.87
C MET A 166 8.94 3.69 -6.59
N PHE A 167 9.40 2.69 -5.85
CA PHE A 167 10.00 1.46 -6.37
C PHE A 167 9.03 0.26 -6.40
N GLY A 168 7.83 0.43 -5.86
CA GLY A 168 6.78 -0.58 -5.79
C GLY A 168 6.01 -0.87 -7.05
#